data_68ec75a111aa49c65d6de9a4e00fe53d
#
_entry.id   68ec75a111aa49c65d6de9a4e00fe53d
#
_cell.length_a   1.000
_cell.length_b   1.000
_cell.length_c   1.000
_cell.angle_alpha   90.00
_cell.angle_beta   90.00
_cell.angle_gamma   90.00
#
_symmetry.space_group_name_H-M   'P 1'
#
loop_
_entity.id
_entity.type
_entity.pdbx_description
1 polymer ?
#
loop_
_entity_poly.entity_id
_entity_poly.type
_entity_poly.pdbx_seq_one_letter_code
_entity_poly.pdbx_strand_id
1 'polypeptide(L)'
;MIIECSILPHVKGLKIKAKQKGGHSIAIAYNSNQSLIENAKYALLSLCLILGIKGKSFIYSVIGDSVLFVSVLSCNSNVFVV
;
A
#
# COMPACT_ATOMS: atom_id res chain seq x y z
N MET A 1 -12.58 -3.08 -0.57
CA MET A 1 -11.39 -2.80 -1.41
C MET A 1 -10.20 -3.52 -0.83
N ILE A 2 -9.44 -4.19 -1.67
CA ILE A 2 -8.24 -4.91 -1.27
C ILE A 2 -7.08 -4.38 -2.11
N ILE A 3 -6.00 -3.98 -1.45
CA ILE A 3 -4.78 -3.49 -2.11
C ILE A 3 -3.60 -4.26 -1.56
N GLU A 4 -2.86 -4.89 -2.44
CA GLU A 4 -1.63 -5.61 -2.10
C GLU A 4 -0.42 -4.78 -2.47
N CYS A 5 0.50 -4.60 -1.52
CA CYS A 5 1.77 -3.93 -1.75
C CYS A 5 2.90 -4.96 -1.66
N SER A 6 3.73 -5.02 -2.68
CA SER A 6 4.83 -5.98 -2.73
C SER A 6 6.10 -5.33 -3.29
N ILE A 7 7.24 -5.85 -2.84
CA ILE A 7 8.53 -5.39 -3.34
C ILE A 7 8.72 -5.91 -4.76
N LEU A 8 9.13 -5.01 -5.64
CA LEU A 8 9.36 -5.31 -7.04
C LEU A 8 10.81 -4.98 -7.40
N PRO A 9 11.63 -5.98 -7.77
CA PRO A 9 12.98 -5.70 -8.26
C PRO A 9 12.93 -4.90 -9.56
N HIS A 10 13.84 -3.95 -9.68
CA HIS A 10 13.94 -3.11 -10.86
C HIS A 10 15.41 -2.84 -11.16
N VAL A 11 15.73 -2.59 -12.45
CA VAL A 11 17.11 -2.36 -12.89
C VAL A 11 17.77 -1.15 -12.23
N LYS A 12 16.97 -0.18 -11.78
CA LYS A 12 17.45 1.04 -11.10
C LYS A 12 17.28 0.99 -9.58
N GLY A 13 17.03 -0.18 -9.01
CA GLY A 13 16.82 -0.37 -7.59
C GLY A 13 15.49 -1.02 -7.27
N LEU A 14 15.16 -1.11 -5.99
CA LEU A 14 13.91 -1.71 -5.56
C LEU A 14 12.76 -0.72 -5.71
N LYS A 15 11.60 -1.24 -6.06
CA LYS A 15 10.34 -0.50 -6.04
C LYS A 15 9.34 -1.24 -5.16
N ILE A 16 8.34 -0.51 -4.69
CA ILE A 16 7.18 -1.10 -4.03
C ILE A 16 5.96 -0.84 -4.90
N LYS A 17 5.21 -1.90 -5.19
CA LYS A 17 4.05 -1.87 -6.06
C LYS A 17 2.79 -2.01 -5.22
N ALA A 18 1.87 -1.08 -5.36
CA ALA A 18 0.53 -1.18 -4.80
C ALA A 18 -0.42 -1.55 -5.93
N LYS A 19 -1.17 -2.63 -5.75
CA LYS A 19 -2.11 -3.14 -6.74
C LYS A 19 -3.48 -3.33 -6.11
N GLN A 20 -4.48 -2.68 -6.67
CA GLN A 20 -5.87 -2.93 -6.35
C GLN A 20 -6.33 -4.22 -7.01
N LYS A 21 -6.92 -5.13 -6.25
CA LYS A 21 -7.43 -6.39 -6.81
C LYS A 21 -8.46 -6.10 -7.90
N GLY A 22 -8.18 -6.57 -9.10
CA GLY A 22 -9.05 -6.37 -10.26
C GLY A 22 -8.99 -4.97 -10.86
N GLY A 23 -8.02 -4.14 -10.48
CA GLY A 23 -7.97 -2.76 -10.90
C GLY A 23 -6.57 -2.23 -11.14
N HIS A 24 -6.36 -0.98 -10.78
CA HIS A 24 -5.14 -0.22 -11.07
C HIS A 24 -3.97 -0.63 -10.19
N SER A 25 -2.77 -0.33 -10.65
CA SER A 25 -1.55 -0.50 -9.88
C SER A 25 -0.60 0.67 -10.11
N ILE A 26 0.28 0.88 -9.14
CA ILE A 26 1.34 1.88 -9.22
C ILE A 26 2.58 1.31 -8.54
N ALA A 27 3.75 1.71 -8.99
CA ALA A 27 5.01 1.38 -8.35
C ALA A 27 5.78 2.65 -8.05
N ILE A 28 6.31 2.74 -6.83
CA ILE A 28 7.13 3.87 -6.40
C ILE A 28 8.49 3.35 -5.92
N ALA A 29 9.47 4.25 -5.81
CA ALA A 29 10.78 3.88 -5.30
C ALA A 29 10.68 3.37 -3.87
N TYR A 30 11.37 2.27 -3.58
CA TYR A 30 11.47 1.73 -2.23
C TYR A 30 12.54 2.50 -1.44
N ASN A 31 12.17 3.01 -0.28
CA ASN A 31 13.08 3.71 0.59
C ASN A 31 13.65 2.73 1.63
N SER A 32 14.91 2.36 1.48
CA SER A 32 15.55 1.39 2.38
C SER A 32 15.77 1.91 3.81
N ASN A 33 15.62 3.22 4.03
CA ASN A 33 15.68 3.82 5.37
C ASN A 33 14.36 3.70 6.13
N GLN A 34 13.32 3.17 5.48
CA GLN A 34 12.00 2.99 6.05
C GLN A 34 11.67 1.50 6.11
N SER A 35 10.74 1.14 6.99
CA SER A 35 10.26 -0.24 7.08
C SER A 35 9.42 -0.63 5.86
N LEU A 36 9.19 -1.93 5.69
CA LEU A 36 8.28 -2.43 4.66
C LEU A 36 6.88 -1.82 4.81
N ILE A 37 6.37 -1.75 6.03
CA ILE A 37 5.04 -1.19 6.31
C ILE A 37 4.98 0.29 5.91
N GLU A 38 5.99 1.07 6.24
CA GLU A 38 6.03 2.50 5.87
C GLU A 38 6.08 2.67 4.36
N ASN A 39 6.90 1.89 3.67
CA ASN A 39 6.95 1.90 2.20
C ASN A 39 5.59 1.51 1.60
N ALA A 40 4.95 0.49 2.15
CA ALA A 40 3.64 0.04 1.69
C ALA A 40 2.58 1.12 1.90
N LYS A 41 2.62 1.84 3.02
CA LYS A 41 1.70 2.95 3.28
C LYS A 41 1.86 4.08 2.26
N TYR A 42 3.09 4.43 1.90
CA TYR A 42 3.34 5.44 0.87
C TYR A 42 2.82 4.98 -0.49
N ALA A 43 3.02 3.71 -0.84
CA ALA A 43 2.50 3.16 -2.09
C ALA A 43 0.96 3.18 -2.09
N LEU A 44 0.33 2.81 -0.98
CA LEU A 44 -1.12 2.87 -0.82
C LEU A 44 -1.63 4.30 -0.99
N LEU A 45 -1.00 5.27 -0.33
CA LEU A 45 -1.38 6.68 -0.45
C LEU A 45 -1.27 7.17 -1.89
N SER A 46 -0.20 6.80 -2.58
CA SER A 46 0.00 7.19 -3.97
C SER A 46 -1.08 6.62 -4.88
N LEU A 47 -1.44 5.36 -4.69
CA LEU A 47 -2.51 4.73 -5.46
C LEU A 47 -3.86 5.38 -5.16
N CYS A 48 -4.16 5.62 -3.89
CA CYS A 48 -5.41 6.25 -3.48
C CYS A 48 -5.53 7.67 -4.04
N LEU A 49 -4.42 8.41 -4.09
CA LEU A 49 -4.41 9.75 -4.68
C LEU A 49 -4.77 9.70 -6.16
N ILE A 50 -4.22 8.75 -6.91
CA ILE A 50 -4.53 8.57 -8.33
C ILE A 50 -5.98 8.19 -8.53
N LEU A 51 -6.53 7.32 -7.68
CA LEU A 51 -7.91 6.85 -7.78
C LEU A 51 -8.93 7.83 -7.19
N GLY A 52 -8.48 8.92 -6.58
CA GLY A 52 -9.37 9.89 -5.94
C GLY A 52 -10.02 9.39 -4.65
N ILE A 53 -9.38 8.45 -3.97
CA ILE A 53 -9.91 7.88 -2.72
C ILE A 53 -9.43 8.71 -1.54
N LYS A 54 -10.38 9.16 -0.72
CA LYS A 54 -10.11 9.93 0.51
C LYS A 54 -10.96 9.42 1.66
N GLY A 55 -10.45 9.57 2.88
CA GLY A 55 -11.20 9.27 4.09
C GLY A 55 -11.49 7.81 4.30
N LYS A 56 -10.80 6.92 3.59
CA LYS A 56 -10.97 5.48 3.72
C LYS A 56 -10.05 4.95 4.79
N SER A 57 -10.57 4.06 5.63
CA SER A 57 -9.80 3.39 6.67
C SER A 57 -9.40 2.00 6.20
N PHE A 58 -8.15 1.62 6.48
CA PHE A 58 -7.61 0.31 6.11
C PHE A 58 -7.03 -0.38 7.33
N ILE A 59 -7.22 -1.68 7.39
CA ILE A 59 -6.41 -2.55 8.24
C ILE A 59 -5.38 -3.23 7.34
N TYR A 60 -4.27 -3.68 7.92
CA TYR A 60 -3.24 -4.33 7.13
C TYR A 60 -2.70 -5.58 7.80
N SER A 61 -2.12 -6.44 6.98
CA SER A 61 -1.48 -7.68 7.40
C SER A 61 -0.20 -7.85 6.60
N VAL A 62 0.88 -8.25 7.25
CA VAL A 62 2.15 -8.52 6.59
C VAL A 62 2.23 -10.00 6.28
N ILE A 63 2.46 -10.34 5.02
CA ILE A 63 2.56 -11.71 4.53
C ILE A 63 3.86 -11.83 3.74
N GLY A 64 4.91 -12.38 4.36
CA GLY A 64 6.24 -12.44 3.73
C GLY A 64 6.76 -11.05 3.42
N ASP A 65 7.04 -10.77 2.16
CA ASP A 65 7.52 -9.47 1.66
C ASP A 65 6.38 -8.59 1.14
N SER A 66 5.15 -8.93 1.45
CA SER A 66 3.96 -8.20 0.99
C SER A 66 3.17 -7.67 2.17
N VAL A 67 2.46 -6.57 1.92
CA VAL A 67 1.51 -6.00 2.89
C VAL A 67 0.15 -5.93 2.20
N LEU A 68 -0.84 -6.53 2.84
CA LEU A 68 -2.21 -6.54 2.34
C LEU A 68 -3.04 -5.51 3.11
N PHE A 69 -3.62 -4.57 2.39
CA PHE A 69 -4.54 -3.58 2.95
C PHE A 69 -5.97 -3.92 2.58
N VAL A 70 -6.84 -3.92 3.58
CA VAL A 70 -8.28 -4.16 3.38
C VAL A 70 -9.04 -2.97 3.96
N SER A 71 -9.93 -2.39 3.16
CA SER A 71 -10.74 -1.27 3.63
C SER A 71 -11.79 -1.76 4.63
N VAL A 72 -12.03 -0.93 5.66
CA VAL A 72 -13.00 -1.24 6.71
C VAL A 72 -13.96 -0.08 6.86
N LEU A 73 -15.16 -0.37 7.38
CA LEU A 73 -16.23 0.62 7.52
C LEU A 73 -16.18 1.41 8.80
N SER A 74 -15.52 0.89 9.83
CA SER A 74 -15.47 1.53 11.14
C SER A 74 -14.05 1.92 11.50
N CYS A 75 -13.89 3.06 12.19
CA CYS A 75 -12.61 3.49 12.72
C CYS A 75 -12.29 2.71 13.98
N ASN A 76 -11.18 2.00 13.96
CA ASN A 76 -10.59 1.32 15.10
C ASN A 76 -9.23 1.95 15.38
N SER A 77 -8.68 1.72 16.57
CA SER A 77 -7.37 2.29 16.93
C SER A 77 -6.21 1.78 16.08
N ASN A 78 -6.40 0.68 15.34
CA ASN A 78 -5.36 0.03 14.52
C ASN A 78 -5.56 0.23 13.02
N VAL A 79 -6.29 1.26 12.62
CA VAL A 79 -6.53 1.52 11.19
C VAL A 79 -5.58 2.59 10.66
N PHE A 80 -5.29 2.50 9.37
CA PHE A 80 -4.59 3.52 8.61
C PHE A 80 -5.60 4.25 7.74
N VAL A 81 -5.67 5.58 7.87
CA VAL A 81 -6.62 6.41 7.14
C VAL A 81 -5.90 7.15 6.02
N VAL A 82 -6.42 7.04 4.83
CA VAL A 82 -5.89 7.76 3.66
C VAL A 82 -6.68 9.02 3.35
#